data_d7651502a2f164c44fc00f73fce6b776
#
_entry.id   d7651502a2f164c44fc00f73fce6b776
#
_cell.length_a   1.000
_cell.length_b   1.000
_cell.length_c   1.000
_cell.angle_alpha   90.00
_cell.angle_beta   90.00
_cell.angle_gamma   90.00
#
_symmetry.space_group_name_H-M   'P 1'
#
loop_
_entity.id
_entity.type
_entity.pdbx_description
1 polymer ?
#
loop_
_entity_poly.entity_id
_entity_poly.type
_entity_poly.pdbx_seq_one_letter_code
_entity_poly.pdbx_strand_id
1 'polypeptide(L)'
;MFALPNALTILRIVLVPVFVVAFVMPGEAARLVAFAVFALAGISDWLDGFAARKLKAGSDFGRMLDPIADKVLVAVALMMLVAEGTFTQVKPNGMLSLVKLVPALIILTREILVSGLREFLAGTRVSVPVTAVAKFKTAVQMVAIGAMILTPVADNFVPGVPSLTYAALAYILLYVAAGLTVYTGVVYFRSGMAHLRPGTTPDP
;
A
#
# COMPACT_ATOMS: atom_id res chain seq x y z
N MET A 1 -19.05 -10.98 -20.79
CA MET A 1 -19.49 -10.80 -19.40
C MET A 1 -18.28 -10.39 -18.57
N PHE A 2 -18.27 -9.18 -18.03
CA PHE A 2 -17.21 -8.76 -17.10
C PHE A 2 -17.38 -9.58 -15.82
N ALA A 3 -16.42 -10.43 -15.49
CA ALA A 3 -16.42 -11.14 -14.23
C ALA A 3 -16.29 -10.13 -13.07
N LEU A 4 -16.99 -10.36 -11.98
CA LEU A 4 -17.01 -9.48 -10.80
C LEU A 4 -15.59 -9.00 -10.36
N PRO A 5 -14.54 -9.86 -10.36
CA PRO A 5 -13.18 -9.43 -10.05
C PRO A 5 -12.66 -8.32 -10.97
N ASN A 6 -12.87 -8.44 -12.29
CA ASN A 6 -12.41 -7.40 -13.23
C ASN A 6 -13.06 -6.03 -12.99
N ALA A 7 -14.34 -6.02 -12.61
CA ALA A 7 -15.07 -4.79 -12.31
C ALA A 7 -14.48 -4.09 -11.08
N LEU A 8 -14.09 -4.85 -10.06
CA LEU A 8 -13.48 -4.31 -8.83
C LEU A 8 -12.06 -3.78 -9.08
N THR A 9 -11.26 -4.45 -9.91
CA THR A 9 -9.95 -3.94 -10.33
C THR A 9 -10.06 -2.62 -11.10
N ILE A 10 -11.00 -2.55 -12.07
CA ILE A 10 -11.26 -1.32 -12.84
C ILE A 10 -11.75 -0.21 -11.91
N LEU A 11 -12.69 -0.52 -10.99
CA LEU A 11 -13.17 0.43 -10.00
C LEU A 11 -12.01 1.02 -9.19
N ARG A 12 -11.07 0.19 -8.73
CA ARG A 12 -9.90 0.66 -7.98
C ARG A 12 -9.05 1.62 -8.79
N ILE A 13 -8.80 1.34 -10.08
CA ILE A 13 -8.04 2.24 -10.96
C ILE A 13 -8.78 3.58 -11.13
N VAL A 14 -10.10 3.56 -11.26
CA VAL A 14 -10.93 4.78 -11.35
C VAL A 14 -10.96 5.54 -10.02
N LEU A 15 -10.93 4.85 -8.89
CA LEU A 15 -10.89 5.49 -7.58
C LEU A 15 -9.57 6.25 -7.31
N VAL A 16 -8.46 5.90 -7.96
CA VAL A 16 -7.18 6.62 -7.79
C VAL A 16 -7.29 8.10 -8.20
N PRO A 17 -7.72 8.47 -9.41
CA PRO A 17 -7.89 9.89 -9.75
C PRO A 17 -8.96 10.58 -8.89
N VAL A 18 -10.02 9.89 -8.49
CA VAL A 18 -11.04 10.43 -7.57
C VAL A 18 -10.41 10.76 -6.21
N PHE A 19 -9.55 9.86 -5.69
CA PHE A 19 -8.77 10.11 -4.48
C PHE A 19 -7.89 11.35 -4.60
N VAL A 20 -7.15 11.49 -5.71
CA VAL A 20 -6.27 12.65 -5.94
C VAL A 20 -7.07 13.94 -5.94
N VAL A 21 -8.18 13.99 -6.66
CA VAL A 21 -9.05 15.17 -6.71
C VAL A 21 -9.58 15.51 -5.32
N ALA A 22 -10.12 14.55 -4.59
CA ALA A 22 -10.63 14.76 -3.24
C ALA A 22 -9.52 15.19 -2.26
N PHE A 23 -8.30 14.66 -2.43
CA PHE A 23 -7.16 14.99 -1.56
C PHE A 23 -6.68 16.45 -1.75
N VAL A 24 -6.71 16.96 -2.99
CA VAL A 24 -6.26 18.32 -3.33
C VAL A 24 -7.33 19.38 -3.00
N MET A 25 -8.60 19.00 -2.96
CA MET A 25 -9.68 19.93 -2.62
C MET A 25 -9.53 20.41 -1.17
N PRO A 26 -9.75 21.73 -0.91
CA PRO A 26 -9.68 22.29 0.42
C PRO A 26 -10.88 21.87 1.29
N GLY A 27 -10.65 21.81 2.60
CA GLY A 27 -11.70 21.59 3.59
C GLY A 27 -11.77 20.16 4.13
N GLU A 28 -12.37 20.05 5.31
CA GLU A 28 -12.46 18.80 6.07
C GLU A 28 -13.29 17.74 5.35
N ALA A 29 -14.41 18.13 4.74
CA ALA A 29 -15.25 17.21 3.98
C ALA A 29 -14.50 16.55 2.83
N ALA A 30 -13.68 17.31 2.11
CA ALA A 30 -12.86 16.79 1.01
C ALA A 30 -11.82 15.79 1.54
N ARG A 31 -11.21 16.05 2.70
CA ARG A 31 -10.28 15.14 3.35
C ARG A 31 -10.94 13.84 3.79
N LEU A 32 -12.14 13.92 4.34
CA LEU A 32 -12.92 12.72 4.71
C LEU A 32 -13.33 11.91 3.47
N VAL A 33 -13.69 12.58 2.37
CA VAL A 33 -13.96 11.91 1.08
C VAL A 33 -12.70 11.22 0.56
N ALA A 34 -11.54 11.89 0.60
CA ALA A 34 -10.27 11.28 0.21
C ALA A 34 -9.96 10.01 1.04
N PHE A 35 -10.12 10.08 2.36
CA PHE A 35 -9.98 8.92 3.22
C PHE A 35 -10.98 7.80 2.87
N ALA A 36 -12.27 8.13 2.68
CA ALA A 36 -13.29 7.17 2.34
C ALA A 36 -12.99 6.47 0.99
N VAL A 37 -12.57 7.22 -0.02
CA VAL A 37 -12.16 6.67 -1.32
C VAL A 37 -10.95 5.74 -1.18
N PHE A 38 -9.93 6.16 -0.43
CA PHE A 38 -8.77 5.33 -0.15
C PHE A 38 -9.14 4.03 0.59
N ALA A 39 -9.99 4.13 1.62
CA ALA A 39 -10.46 2.97 2.38
C ALA A 39 -11.30 2.01 1.52
N LEU A 40 -12.21 2.55 0.70
CA LEU A 40 -13.02 1.75 -0.24
C LEU A 40 -12.14 1.02 -1.26
N ALA A 41 -11.14 1.69 -1.80
CA ALA A 41 -10.21 1.07 -2.74
C ALA A 41 -9.39 -0.06 -2.07
N GLY A 42 -8.95 0.13 -0.82
CA GLY A 42 -8.24 -0.90 -0.06
C GLY A 42 -9.14 -2.08 0.35
N ILE A 43 -10.39 -1.82 0.72
CA ILE A 43 -11.38 -2.87 1.03
C ILE A 43 -11.74 -3.67 -0.23
N SER A 44 -11.88 -2.99 -1.39
CA SER A 44 -12.15 -3.67 -2.66
C SER A 44 -11.04 -4.66 -3.01
N ASP A 45 -9.77 -4.34 -2.77
CA ASP A 45 -8.66 -5.26 -2.97
C ASP A 45 -8.78 -6.53 -2.12
N TRP A 46 -9.14 -6.37 -0.85
CA TRP A 46 -9.35 -7.51 0.03
C TRP A 46 -10.53 -8.39 -0.42
N LEU A 47 -11.64 -7.77 -0.87
CA LEU A 47 -12.83 -8.44 -1.40
C LEU A 47 -12.53 -9.17 -2.70
N ASP A 48 -11.74 -8.59 -3.62
CA ASP A 48 -11.32 -9.23 -4.86
C ASP A 48 -10.56 -10.53 -4.59
N GLY A 49 -9.58 -10.48 -3.69
CA GLY A 49 -8.83 -11.65 -3.29
C GLY A 49 -9.70 -12.75 -2.67
N PHE A 50 -10.81 -12.38 -2.01
CA PHE A 50 -11.79 -13.33 -1.47
C PHE A 50 -12.70 -13.89 -2.57
N ALA A 51 -13.24 -13.04 -3.45
CA ALA A 51 -14.13 -13.42 -4.54
C ALA A 51 -13.42 -14.30 -5.58
N ALA A 52 -12.20 -13.96 -5.98
CA ALA A 52 -11.41 -14.74 -6.94
C ALA A 52 -11.16 -16.17 -6.46
N ARG A 53 -10.87 -16.35 -5.16
CA ARG A 53 -10.69 -17.69 -4.58
C ARG A 53 -11.98 -18.53 -4.57
N LYS A 54 -13.15 -17.89 -4.36
CA LYS A 54 -14.45 -18.60 -4.32
C LYS A 54 -15.01 -18.90 -5.70
N LEU A 55 -14.86 -17.98 -6.65
CA LEU A 55 -15.56 -18.05 -7.94
C LEU A 55 -14.75 -18.71 -9.05
N LYS A 56 -13.43 -18.97 -8.84
CA LYS A 56 -12.48 -19.46 -9.86
C LYS A 56 -12.57 -18.71 -11.21
N ALA A 57 -13.06 -17.47 -11.17
CA ALA A 57 -13.37 -16.64 -12.32
C ALA A 57 -12.35 -15.50 -12.40
N GLY A 58 -11.18 -15.76 -12.94
CA GLY A 58 -10.20 -14.72 -13.27
C GLY A 58 -10.03 -14.61 -14.78
N SER A 59 -10.08 -13.40 -15.34
CA SER A 59 -9.63 -13.16 -16.71
C SER A 59 -8.14 -12.88 -16.74
N ASP A 60 -7.48 -13.11 -17.90
CA ASP A 60 -6.08 -12.79 -18.09
C ASP A 60 -5.82 -11.28 -17.92
N PHE A 61 -6.77 -10.46 -18.34
CA PHE A 61 -6.73 -9.00 -18.19
C PHE A 61 -6.77 -8.57 -16.71
N GLY A 62 -7.64 -9.15 -15.88
CA GLY A 62 -7.68 -8.89 -14.43
C GLY A 62 -6.38 -9.29 -13.76
N ARG A 63 -5.86 -10.49 -14.05
CA ARG A 63 -4.59 -10.98 -13.50
C ARG A 63 -3.40 -10.07 -13.81
N MET A 64 -3.41 -9.40 -14.97
CA MET A 64 -2.38 -8.43 -15.34
C MET A 64 -2.56 -7.10 -14.60
N LEU A 65 -3.79 -6.63 -14.43
CA LEU A 65 -4.08 -5.31 -13.83
C LEU A 65 -4.03 -5.31 -12.29
N ASP A 66 -4.39 -6.42 -11.64
CA ASP A 66 -4.44 -6.49 -10.17
C ASP A 66 -3.13 -6.07 -9.48
N PRO A 67 -1.94 -6.60 -9.87
CA PRO A 67 -0.68 -6.19 -9.26
C PRO A 67 -0.35 -4.72 -9.48
N ILE A 68 -0.87 -4.11 -10.55
CA ILE A 68 -0.65 -2.70 -10.87
C ILE A 68 -1.57 -1.81 -10.02
N ALA A 69 -2.87 -2.12 -10.00
CA ALA A 69 -3.89 -1.35 -9.30
C ALA A 69 -3.59 -1.23 -7.79
N ASP A 70 -3.19 -2.35 -7.16
CA ASP A 70 -2.80 -2.42 -5.75
C ASP A 70 -1.62 -1.48 -5.42
N LYS A 71 -0.60 -1.45 -6.28
CA LYS A 71 0.59 -0.62 -6.06
C LYS A 71 0.36 0.87 -6.35
N VAL A 72 -0.42 1.18 -7.38
CA VAL A 72 -0.70 2.56 -7.78
C VAL A 72 -1.43 3.31 -6.67
N LEU A 73 -2.41 2.70 -6.00
CA LEU A 73 -3.12 3.35 -4.90
C LEU A 73 -2.18 3.75 -3.75
N VAL A 74 -1.33 2.84 -3.29
CA VAL A 74 -0.38 3.09 -2.20
C VAL A 74 0.66 4.12 -2.62
N ALA A 75 1.21 4.00 -3.84
CA ALA A 75 2.20 4.94 -4.36
C ALA A 75 1.64 6.36 -4.44
N VAL A 76 0.44 6.51 -5.03
CA VAL A 76 -0.21 7.82 -5.17
C VAL A 76 -0.55 8.40 -3.81
N ALA A 77 -1.08 7.63 -2.86
CA ALA A 77 -1.38 8.12 -1.52
C ALA A 77 -0.13 8.63 -0.80
N LEU A 78 0.98 7.89 -0.84
CA LEU A 78 2.25 8.33 -0.26
C LEU A 78 2.81 9.58 -0.96
N MET A 79 2.72 9.64 -2.30
CA MET A 79 3.15 10.83 -3.06
C MET A 79 2.32 12.07 -2.71
N MET A 80 1.00 11.93 -2.55
CA MET A 80 0.12 13.03 -2.15
C MET A 80 0.45 13.54 -0.75
N LEU A 81 0.72 12.65 0.21
CA LEU A 81 1.17 13.01 1.56
C LEU A 81 2.55 13.73 1.54
N VAL A 82 3.45 13.32 0.64
CA VAL A 82 4.74 14.02 0.43
C VAL A 82 4.51 15.42 -0.16
N ALA A 83 3.68 15.51 -1.20
CA ALA A 83 3.37 16.77 -1.89
C ALA A 83 2.69 17.80 -0.97
N GLU A 84 1.83 17.35 -0.06
CA GLU A 84 1.19 18.18 0.96
C GLU A 84 2.17 18.69 2.03
N GLY A 85 3.34 18.10 2.15
CA GLY A 85 4.33 18.45 3.18
C GLY A 85 4.20 17.64 4.49
N THR A 86 3.32 16.67 4.57
CA THR A 86 3.13 15.83 5.76
C THR A 86 4.45 15.16 6.19
N PHE A 87 5.24 14.70 5.23
CA PHE A 87 6.55 14.05 5.46
C PHE A 87 7.75 14.99 5.31
N THR A 88 7.55 16.19 4.74
CA THR A 88 8.63 17.12 4.42
C THR A 88 8.63 18.30 5.40
N GLN A 89 9.37 18.19 6.47
CA GLN A 89 9.62 19.31 7.39
C GLN A 89 10.99 19.91 7.10
N VAL A 90 11.03 21.21 6.82
CA VAL A 90 12.26 21.96 6.72
C VAL A 90 12.67 22.39 8.11
N LYS A 91 13.87 22.00 8.55
CA LYS A 91 14.44 22.43 9.82
C LYS A 91 14.78 23.93 9.76
N PRO A 92 14.95 24.62 10.92
CA PRO A 92 15.33 26.04 10.96
C PRO A 92 16.61 26.39 10.19
N ASN A 93 17.50 25.43 9.98
CA ASN A 93 18.74 25.57 9.19
C ASN A 93 18.55 25.31 7.68
N GLY A 94 17.33 25.21 7.17
CA GLY A 94 17.04 24.93 5.78
C GLY A 94 17.18 23.47 5.35
N MET A 95 17.62 22.56 6.23
CA MET A 95 17.75 21.14 5.92
C MET A 95 16.39 20.43 5.96
N LEU A 96 16.13 19.58 4.97
CA LEU A 96 14.97 18.70 4.95
C LEU A 96 15.08 17.63 6.05
N SER A 97 14.04 17.48 6.85
CA SER A 97 13.97 16.39 7.82
C SER A 97 13.54 15.10 7.13
N LEU A 98 14.49 14.19 6.90
CA LEU A 98 14.20 12.90 6.28
C LEU A 98 13.53 11.90 7.22
N VAL A 99 13.54 12.16 8.54
CA VAL A 99 13.01 11.21 9.53
C VAL A 99 11.59 10.78 9.22
N LYS A 100 10.70 11.71 8.89
CA LYS A 100 9.31 11.40 8.55
C LYS A 100 9.14 10.80 7.15
N LEU A 101 10.06 11.08 6.23
CA LEU A 101 10.02 10.58 4.86
C LEU A 101 10.53 9.14 4.72
N VAL A 102 11.49 8.74 5.56
CA VAL A 102 12.13 7.42 5.49
C VAL A 102 11.14 6.26 5.48
N PRO A 103 10.13 6.16 6.36
CA PRO A 103 9.20 5.04 6.33
C PRO A 103 8.38 4.98 5.05
N ALA A 104 7.97 6.12 4.48
CA ALA A 104 7.25 6.17 3.21
C ALA A 104 8.12 5.67 2.05
N LEU A 105 9.40 6.08 2.00
CA LEU A 105 10.36 5.60 1.00
C LEU A 105 10.61 4.09 1.12
N ILE A 106 10.77 3.58 2.34
CA ILE A 106 10.94 2.15 2.59
C ILE A 106 9.74 1.37 2.07
N ILE A 107 8.52 1.80 2.41
CA ILE A 107 7.30 1.15 1.96
C ILE A 107 7.23 1.13 0.44
N LEU A 108 7.38 2.30 -0.21
CA LEU A 108 7.24 2.42 -1.66
C LEU A 108 8.30 1.59 -2.40
N THR A 109 9.57 1.74 -2.00
CA THR A 109 10.68 1.01 -2.63
C THR A 109 10.48 -0.49 -2.53
N ARG A 110 10.11 -0.98 -1.35
CA ARG A 110 9.87 -2.41 -1.15
C ARG A 110 8.67 -2.91 -1.95
N GLU A 111 7.57 -2.16 -2.01
CA GLU A 111 6.40 -2.56 -2.81
C GLU A 111 6.79 -2.78 -4.28
N ILE A 112 7.60 -1.90 -4.83
CA ILE A 112 8.09 -2.03 -6.21
C ILE A 112 9.03 -3.23 -6.35
N LEU A 113 10.07 -3.33 -5.49
CA LEU A 113 11.08 -4.38 -5.57
C LEU A 113 10.50 -5.79 -5.42
N VAL A 114 9.65 -5.99 -4.41
CA VAL A 114 9.06 -7.32 -4.16
C VAL A 114 8.03 -7.68 -5.22
N SER A 115 7.33 -6.69 -5.79
CA SER A 115 6.41 -6.92 -6.90
C SER A 115 7.18 -7.38 -8.14
N GLY A 116 8.25 -6.67 -8.51
CA GLY A 116 9.10 -7.06 -9.64
C GLY A 116 9.73 -8.45 -9.46
N LEU A 117 10.22 -8.74 -8.24
CA LEU A 117 10.76 -10.08 -7.93
C LEU A 117 9.67 -11.17 -8.04
N ARG A 118 8.46 -10.90 -7.60
CA ARG A 118 7.34 -11.85 -7.70
C ARG A 118 6.99 -12.15 -9.16
N GLU A 119 6.88 -11.10 -9.99
CA GLU A 119 6.60 -11.26 -11.42
C GLU A 119 7.71 -12.06 -12.13
N PHE A 120 8.97 -11.75 -11.83
CA PHE A 120 10.11 -12.50 -12.36
C PHE A 120 10.05 -13.99 -11.98
N LEU A 121 9.83 -14.29 -10.69
CA LEU A 121 9.75 -15.68 -10.20
C LEU A 121 8.55 -16.42 -10.79
N ALA A 122 7.40 -15.76 -10.98
CA ALA A 122 6.23 -16.35 -11.62
C ALA A 122 6.54 -16.79 -13.06
N GLY A 123 7.34 -16.01 -13.81
CA GLY A 123 7.84 -16.38 -15.13
C GLY A 123 8.74 -17.62 -15.13
N THR A 124 9.43 -17.90 -14.02
CA THR A 124 10.30 -19.10 -13.88
C THR A 124 9.57 -20.30 -13.25
N ARG A 125 8.24 -20.26 -13.13
CA ARG A 125 7.40 -21.29 -12.48
C ARG A 125 7.70 -21.52 -10.98
N VAL A 126 8.43 -20.62 -10.33
CA VAL A 126 8.73 -20.66 -8.91
C VAL A 126 7.63 -19.91 -8.15
N SER A 127 6.91 -20.61 -7.30
CA SER A 127 5.87 -20.01 -6.44
C SER A 127 6.40 -19.82 -5.02
N VAL A 128 6.57 -18.57 -4.59
CA VAL A 128 6.87 -18.25 -3.19
C VAL A 128 5.55 -18.02 -2.44
N PRO A 129 5.22 -18.85 -1.44
CA PRO A 129 3.93 -18.76 -0.76
C PRO A 129 3.79 -17.43 0.01
N VAL A 130 2.59 -16.85 -0.04
CA VAL A 130 2.27 -15.62 0.71
C VAL A 130 2.07 -15.99 2.17
N THR A 131 2.94 -15.50 3.04
CA THR A 131 2.86 -15.73 4.49
C THR A 131 1.73 -14.92 5.13
N ALA A 132 1.20 -15.39 6.29
CA ALA A 132 0.22 -14.64 7.08
C ALA A 132 0.75 -13.25 7.49
N VAL A 133 2.06 -13.16 7.76
CA VAL A 133 2.74 -11.90 8.09
C VAL A 133 2.67 -10.89 6.92
N ALA A 134 2.75 -11.35 5.67
CA ALA A 134 2.63 -10.48 4.50
C ALA A 134 1.22 -9.86 4.37
N LYS A 135 0.17 -10.60 4.74
CA LYS A 135 -1.22 -10.08 4.77
C LYS A 135 -1.39 -9.06 5.90
N PHE A 136 -0.89 -9.39 7.09
CA PHE A 136 -0.92 -8.49 8.24
C PHE A 136 -0.17 -7.18 7.96
N LYS A 137 1.03 -7.25 7.35
CA LYS A 137 1.79 -6.09 6.91
C LYS A 137 0.94 -5.16 6.03
N THR A 138 0.23 -5.71 5.03
CA THR A 138 -0.59 -4.89 4.12
C THR A 138 -1.72 -4.19 4.86
N ALA A 139 -2.40 -4.88 5.78
CA ALA A 139 -3.45 -4.28 6.60
C ALA A 139 -2.89 -3.12 7.46
N VAL A 140 -1.78 -3.34 8.17
CA VAL A 140 -1.13 -2.30 8.99
C VAL A 140 -0.71 -1.11 8.14
N GLN A 141 -0.16 -1.34 6.96
CA GLN A 141 0.26 -0.31 6.01
C GLN A 141 -0.94 0.54 5.54
N MET A 142 -2.06 -0.10 5.17
CA MET A 142 -3.28 0.61 4.75
C MET A 142 -3.86 1.45 5.89
N VAL A 143 -3.91 0.92 7.11
CA VAL A 143 -4.37 1.67 8.30
C VAL A 143 -3.42 2.84 8.60
N ALA A 144 -2.10 2.64 8.51
CA ALA A 144 -1.12 3.70 8.74
C ALA A 144 -1.27 4.86 7.73
N ILE A 145 -1.39 4.56 6.44
CA ILE A 145 -1.59 5.58 5.39
C ILE A 145 -2.94 6.28 5.59
N GLY A 146 -4.01 5.53 5.88
CA GLY A 146 -5.32 6.10 6.18
C GLY A 146 -5.30 7.04 7.39
N ALA A 147 -4.60 6.67 8.46
CA ALA A 147 -4.40 7.54 9.63
C ALA A 147 -3.62 8.82 9.25
N MET A 148 -2.60 8.72 8.39
CA MET A 148 -1.86 9.89 7.90
C MET A 148 -2.75 10.83 7.07
N ILE A 149 -3.64 10.30 6.23
CA ILE A 149 -4.61 11.10 5.46
C ILE A 149 -5.54 11.90 6.39
N LEU A 150 -5.97 11.31 7.51
CA LEU A 150 -6.86 11.96 8.48
C LEU A 150 -6.16 12.93 9.42
N THR A 151 -4.82 12.96 9.49
CA THR A 151 -4.07 13.81 10.42
C THR A 151 -4.52 15.29 10.42
N PRO A 152 -4.77 15.96 9.28
CA PRO A 152 -5.18 17.37 9.27
C PRO A 152 -6.58 17.64 9.86
N VAL A 153 -7.43 16.63 9.96
CA VAL A 153 -8.82 16.74 10.46
C VAL A 153 -9.05 15.94 11.73
N ALA A 154 -7.98 15.48 12.37
CA ALA A 154 -8.05 14.56 13.51
C ALA A 154 -8.82 15.12 14.70
N ASP A 155 -8.71 16.42 15.00
CA ASP A 155 -9.38 17.06 16.11
C ASP A 155 -10.92 16.95 16.04
N ASN A 156 -11.46 16.98 14.83
CA ASN A 156 -12.90 16.89 14.60
C ASN A 156 -13.39 15.45 14.42
N PHE A 157 -12.50 14.54 13.98
CA PHE A 157 -12.85 13.16 13.68
C PHE A 157 -12.65 12.20 14.86
N VAL A 158 -11.69 12.49 15.75
CA VAL A 158 -11.39 11.65 16.92
C VAL A 158 -11.54 12.48 18.20
N PRO A 159 -12.76 12.65 18.72
CA PRO A 159 -13.00 13.46 19.93
C PRO A 159 -12.18 12.97 21.11
N GLY A 160 -11.58 13.91 21.85
CA GLY A 160 -10.80 13.60 23.05
C GLY A 160 -9.35 13.20 22.83
N VAL A 161 -8.89 13.09 21.58
CA VAL A 161 -7.48 12.86 21.25
C VAL A 161 -6.89 14.14 20.64
N PRO A 162 -5.93 14.81 21.31
CA PRO A 162 -5.27 15.98 20.73
C PRO A 162 -4.61 15.64 19.37
N SER A 163 -4.70 16.56 18.41
CA SER A 163 -4.14 16.36 17.05
C SER A 163 -2.67 15.95 17.04
N LEU A 164 -1.88 16.51 17.97
CA LEU A 164 -0.47 16.15 18.12
C LEU A 164 -0.29 14.68 18.54
N THR A 165 -1.13 14.19 19.44
CA THR A 165 -1.11 12.79 19.89
C THR A 165 -1.54 11.86 18.76
N TYR A 166 -2.61 12.23 18.03
CA TYR A 166 -3.05 11.48 16.85
C TYR A 166 -1.96 11.39 15.80
N ALA A 167 -1.33 12.53 15.46
CA ALA A 167 -0.24 12.57 14.50
C ALA A 167 0.95 11.69 14.94
N ALA A 168 1.32 11.74 16.22
CA ALA A 168 2.39 10.88 16.76
C ALA A 168 2.07 9.39 16.61
N LEU A 169 0.83 8.98 16.93
CA LEU A 169 0.37 7.59 16.78
C LEU A 169 0.35 7.16 15.30
N ALA A 170 -0.11 8.02 14.39
CA ALA A 170 -0.12 7.75 12.95
C ALA A 170 1.32 7.55 12.43
N TYR A 171 2.29 8.37 12.87
CA TYR A 171 3.70 8.17 12.52
C TYR A 171 4.27 6.89 13.10
N ILE A 172 4.01 6.56 14.37
CA ILE A 172 4.45 5.29 14.97
C ILE A 172 3.91 4.11 14.15
N LEU A 173 2.65 4.15 13.79
CA LEU A 173 2.03 3.10 12.98
C LEU A 173 2.67 2.99 11.59
N LEU A 174 3.04 4.12 10.97
CA LEU A 174 3.76 4.15 9.70
C LEU A 174 5.17 3.52 9.82
N TYR A 175 5.89 3.78 10.91
CA TYR A 175 7.17 3.13 11.18
C TYR A 175 7.04 1.64 11.44
N VAL A 176 6.00 1.20 12.15
CA VAL A 176 5.69 -0.23 12.33
C VAL A 176 5.41 -0.88 10.98
N ALA A 177 4.61 -0.23 10.12
CA ALA A 177 4.34 -0.71 8.76
C ALA A 177 5.63 -0.82 7.94
N ALA A 178 6.52 0.16 8.01
CA ALA A 178 7.83 0.13 7.34
C ALA A 178 8.71 -1.01 7.85
N GLY A 179 8.79 -1.23 9.16
CA GLY A 179 9.54 -2.35 9.77
C GLY A 179 9.03 -3.72 9.31
N LEU A 180 7.71 -3.93 9.35
CA LEU A 180 7.07 -5.15 8.83
C LEU A 180 7.32 -5.32 7.33
N THR A 181 7.36 -4.21 6.60
CA THR A 181 7.61 -4.18 5.17
C THR A 181 9.04 -4.61 4.84
N VAL A 182 10.04 -4.14 5.58
CA VAL A 182 11.44 -4.59 5.45
C VAL A 182 11.56 -6.08 5.80
N TYR A 183 11.02 -6.48 6.96
CA TYR A 183 11.09 -7.87 7.40
C TYR A 183 10.53 -8.84 6.33
N THR A 184 9.32 -8.59 5.87
CA THR A 184 8.69 -9.42 4.84
C THR A 184 9.42 -9.36 3.49
N GLY A 185 10.02 -8.21 3.16
CA GLY A 185 10.86 -8.03 1.97
C GLY A 185 12.10 -8.90 2.01
N VAL A 186 12.82 -8.90 3.12
CA VAL A 186 14.02 -9.74 3.31
C VAL A 186 13.69 -11.23 3.23
N VAL A 187 12.60 -11.66 3.89
CA VAL A 187 12.15 -13.06 3.82
C VAL A 187 11.84 -13.46 2.37
N TYR A 188 11.12 -12.60 1.64
CA TYR A 188 10.78 -12.86 0.24
C TYR A 188 12.02 -12.93 -0.66
N PHE A 189 12.94 -11.98 -0.48
CA PHE A 189 14.19 -11.93 -1.24
C PHE A 189 15.06 -13.16 -0.99
N ARG A 190 15.22 -13.56 0.27
CA ARG A 190 15.99 -14.78 0.62
C ARG A 190 15.37 -16.04 0.00
N SER A 191 14.05 -16.19 0.08
CA SER A 191 13.34 -17.32 -0.51
C SER A 191 13.47 -17.34 -2.04
N GLY A 192 13.35 -16.18 -2.69
CA GLY A 192 13.53 -16.05 -4.15
C GLY A 192 14.94 -16.38 -4.60
N MET A 193 15.96 -15.85 -3.90
CA MET A 193 17.37 -16.12 -4.22
C MET A 193 17.77 -17.59 -4.01
N ALA A 194 17.17 -18.29 -3.07
CA ALA A 194 17.43 -19.72 -2.86
C ALA A 194 17.06 -20.56 -4.11
N HIS A 195 16.00 -20.16 -4.81
CA HIS A 195 15.54 -20.85 -6.02
C HIS A 195 16.33 -20.45 -7.31
N LEU A 196 17.10 -19.36 -7.26
CA LEU A 196 17.92 -18.91 -8.38
C LEU A 196 19.36 -19.43 -8.34
N ARG A 197 19.76 -20.12 -7.27
CA ARG A 197 21.11 -20.71 -7.19
C ARG A 197 21.24 -21.88 -8.17
N PRO A 198 22.27 -21.91 -9.04
CA PRO A 198 22.53 -23.06 -9.92
C PRO A 198 22.80 -24.30 -9.05
N GLY A 199 22.03 -25.36 -9.22
CA GLY A 199 22.24 -26.65 -8.54
C GLY A 199 21.05 -27.18 -7.70
N THR A 200 19.93 -26.46 -7.59
CA THR A 200 18.69 -26.97 -6.99
C THR A 200 17.60 -27.17 -8.03
N THR A 201 17.91 -27.95 -9.10
CA THR A 201 16.84 -28.56 -9.88
C THR A 201 16.24 -29.69 -9.03
N PRO A 202 14.95 -29.73 -8.77
CA PRO A 202 14.33 -30.96 -8.30
C PRO A 202 14.52 -31.99 -9.42
N ASP A 203 15.10 -33.13 -9.11
CA ASP A 203 15.10 -34.30 -9.98
C ASP A 203 13.66 -34.61 -10.42
N PRO A 204 13.47 -35.08 -11.68
CA PRO A 204 12.17 -35.29 -12.30
C PRO A 204 11.30 -36.34 -11.59
#